data_c4b40dca4788a9fed9709172f5943dff
#
_entry.id   c4b40dca4788a9fed9709172f5943dff
#
_cell.length_a   1.000
_cell.length_b   1.000
_cell.length_c   1.000
_cell.angle_alpha   90.00
_cell.angle_beta   90.00
_cell.angle_gamma   90.00
#
_symmetry.space_group_name_H-M   'P 1'
#
loop_
_entity.id
_entity.type
_entity.pdbx_description
1 polymer ?
#
loop_
_entity_poly.entity_id
_entity_poly.type
_entity_poly.pdbx_seq_one_letter_code
_entity_poly.pdbx_strand_id
1 'polypeptide(L)'
;MYDVIIIGAGPIGLACGIEAKKAGLDYLVIDKGCLVNSIYNYPLNMTFFSTSDRLEIGEVPFISHGNKPNRFEALEYYRRVASSWALNLKLYEKVTQVDQTGEGFRLVTERGAYDTKTIVLATGFYDYPYMMNVPGEDLPKVKHYYDEPHPYFGQKVMVVGAANSAVDVALETYRKGADVTMVIREPALLDSVKYWVKPDIENRIKEGSIKAYFNSEIVEIRKYEADIMTPEGPKTLQNDFVLAMTGYKPNFDLMQSMGIGFHDDEFHTPIFNADTQQTNVEGIYLAGVVCGGLKTNKWFIENSRTHAEVVMQSIKNG
;
A
#
# COMPACT_ATOMS: atom_id res chain seq x y z
N MET A 1 21.07 22.67 4.82
CA MET A 1 21.04 21.45 3.96
C MET A 1 20.96 20.26 4.89
N TYR A 2 19.92 19.41 4.75
CA TYR A 2 19.74 18.22 5.58
C TYR A 2 20.81 17.17 5.27
N ASP A 3 21.12 16.30 6.24
CA ASP A 3 21.94 15.10 5.96
C ASP A 3 21.09 14.07 5.20
N VAL A 4 19.82 13.92 5.58
CA VAL A 4 18.90 13.00 4.93
C VAL A 4 17.46 13.52 4.88
N ILE A 5 16.79 13.38 3.74
CA ILE A 5 15.34 13.55 3.63
C ILE A 5 14.69 12.20 3.33
N ILE A 6 13.72 11.84 4.16
CA ILE A 6 12.92 10.61 4.03
C ILE A 6 11.59 10.96 3.37
N ILE A 7 11.30 10.39 2.19
CA ILE A 7 10.06 10.60 1.46
C ILE A 7 9.07 9.47 1.79
N GLY A 8 8.03 9.82 2.53
CA GLY A 8 7.00 8.92 3.05
C GLY A 8 7.01 8.87 4.58
N ALA A 9 5.92 9.27 5.22
CA ALA A 9 5.71 9.20 6.68
C ALA A 9 4.83 7.98 7.06
N GLY A 10 4.96 6.87 6.32
CA GLY A 10 4.46 5.56 6.71
C GLY A 10 5.29 4.95 7.86
N PRO A 11 4.93 3.77 8.36
CA PRO A 11 5.65 3.12 9.47
C PRO A 11 7.17 3.01 9.24
N ILE A 12 7.58 2.69 8.02
CA ILE A 12 9.00 2.52 7.69
C ILE A 12 9.71 3.88 7.57
N GLY A 13 9.05 4.89 7.00
CA GLY A 13 9.61 6.25 7.00
C GLY A 13 9.76 6.83 8.40
N LEU A 14 8.82 6.56 9.31
CA LEU A 14 8.95 6.92 10.72
C LEU A 14 10.12 6.18 11.38
N ALA A 15 10.29 4.88 11.11
CA ALA A 15 11.43 4.13 11.59
C ALA A 15 12.75 4.73 11.09
N CYS A 16 12.83 5.12 9.80
CA CYS A 16 13.99 5.83 9.26
C CYS A 16 14.24 7.17 9.99
N GLY A 17 13.20 7.95 10.25
CA GLY A 17 13.31 9.19 11.01
C GLY A 17 13.82 8.99 12.43
N ILE A 18 13.40 7.92 13.10
CA ILE A 18 13.88 7.52 14.44
C ILE A 18 15.38 7.19 14.39
N GLU A 19 15.78 6.34 13.45
CA GLU A 19 17.20 5.93 13.32
C GLU A 19 18.09 7.10 12.89
N ALA A 20 17.61 8.01 12.03
CA ALA A 20 18.31 9.26 11.71
C ALA A 20 18.53 10.12 12.96
N LYS A 21 17.49 10.26 13.80
CA LYS A 21 17.60 10.99 15.07
C LYS A 21 18.57 10.33 16.05
N LYS A 22 18.53 8.99 16.20
CA LYS A 22 19.49 8.24 17.01
C LYS A 22 20.94 8.43 16.51
N ALA A 23 21.12 8.50 15.19
CA ALA A 23 22.41 8.74 14.56
C ALA A 23 22.92 10.18 14.69
N GLY A 24 22.10 11.12 15.18
CA GLY A 24 22.42 12.54 15.31
C GLY A 24 22.45 13.29 13.97
N LEU A 25 21.78 12.76 12.94
CA LEU A 25 21.69 13.38 11.62
C LEU A 25 20.64 14.52 11.62
N ASP A 26 20.89 15.56 10.84
CA ASP A 26 19.88 16.56 10.49
C ASP A 26 18.96 15.96 9.42
N TYR A 27 17.70 15.70 9.79
CA TYR A 27 16.77 14.97 8.95
C TYR A 27 15.40 15.63 8.83
N LEU A 28 14.71 15.28 7.76
CA LEU A 28 13.30 15.63 7.55
C LEU A 28 12.55 14.41 7.02
N VAL A 29 11.39 14.11 7.59
CA VAL A 29 10.42 13.17 7.00
C VAL A 29 9.32 13.97 6.33
N ILE A 30 9.06 13.73 5.05
CA ILE A 30 8.07 14.46 4.26
C ILE A 30 7.04 13.49 3.66
N ASP A 31 5.75 13.86 3.72
CA ASP A 31 4.66 13.05 3.15
C ASP A 31 3.63 13.94 2.46
N LYS A 32 3.09 13.47 1.35
CA LYS A 32 2.00 14.14 0.60
C LYS A 32 0.67 14.16 1.35
N GLY A 33 0.46 13.24 2.26
CA GLY A 33 -0.77 13.08 3.03
C GLY A 33 -0.56 13.26 4.53
N CYS A 34 -1.47 12.68 5.30
CA CYS A 34 -1.38 12.67 6.76
C CYS A 34 -0.33 11.67 7.25
N LEU A 35 -0.05 11.69 8.54
CA LEU A 35 0.79 10.70 9.21
C LEU A 35 0.25 9.29 8.93
N VAL A 36 1.12 8.36 8.51
CA VAL A 36 0.80 6.99 8.09
C VAL A 36 -0.36 6.93 7.10
N ASN A 37 -0.31 7.77 6.07
CA ASN A 37 -1.40 8.00 5.13
C ASN A 37 -1.96 6.72 4.49
N SER A 38 -1.14 5.72 4.19
CA SER A 38 -1.63 4.43 3.68
C SER A 38 -2.53 3.72 4.70
N ILE A 39 -2.16 3.70 5.98
CA ILE A 39 -2.98 3.10 7.05
C ILE A 39 -4.28 3.88 7.23
N TYR A 40 -4.21 5.21 7.14
CA TYR A 40 -5.41 6.06 7.19
C TYR A 40 -6.41 5.72 6.07
N ASN A 41 -5.92 5.37 4.89
CA ASN A 41 -6.76 5.02 3.73
C ASN A 41 -7.09 3.52 3.63
N TYR A 42 -6.69 2.69 4.60
CA TYR A 42 -7.14 1.30 4.67
C TYR A 42 -8.62 1.22 5.08
N PRO A 43 -9.31 0.11 4.76
CA PRO A 43 -10.70 -0.10 5.19
C PRO A 43 -10.89 0.10 6.69
N LEU A 44 -12.01 0.72 7.08
CA LEU A 44 -12.27 1.11 8.48
C LEU A 44 -12.16 -0.08 9.45
N ASN A 45 -12.68 -1.24 9.04
CA ASN A 45 -12.71 -2.45 9.87
C ASN A 45 -11.50 -3.38 9.65
N MET A 46 -10.45 -2.89 8.97
CA MET A 46 -9.27 -3.68 8.67
C MET A 46 -8.55 -4.12 9.94
N THR A 47 -8.17 -5.39 9.98
CA THR A 47 -7.29 -5.98 10.99
C THR A 47 -5.97 -6.37 10.33
N PHE A 48 -4.86 -6.00 10.96
CA PHE A 48 -3.53 -6.33 10.45
C PHE A 48 -3.29 -7.85 10.39
N PHE A 49 -2.43 -8.26 9.49
CA PHE A 49 -1.96 -9.66 9.42
C PHE A 49 -1.03 -9.99 10.58
N SER A 50 -0.13 -9.06 10.91
CA SER A 50 0.88 -9.20 11.94
C SER A 50 0.32 -8.86 13.33
N THR A 51 0.91 -9.44 14.36
CA THR A 51 0.64 -9.09 15.75
C THR A 51 1.23 -7.73 16.11
N SER A 52 0.74 -7.11 17.20
CA SER A 52 1.12 -5.75 17.60
C SER A 52 2.62 -5.60 17.82
N ASP A 53 3.24 -6.56 18.51
CA ASP A 53 4.69 -6.60 18.80
C ASP A 53 5.56 -6.58 17.54
N ARG A 54 5.06 -7.20 16.46
CA ARG A 54 5.77 -7.21 15.17
C ARG A 54 5.65 -5.90 14.39
N LEU A 55 4.68 -5.07 14.74
CA LEU A 55 4.45 -3.77 14.12
C LEU A 55 5.15 -2.62 14.88
N GLU A 56 5.77 -2.92 16.02
CA GLU A 56 6.48 -1.95 16.84
C GLU A 56 7.70 -1.37 16.14
N ILE A 57 7.89 -0.05 16.33
CA ILE A 57 9.08 0.70 15.89
C ILE A 57 9.54 1.64 17.01
N GLY A 58 10.84 1.95 17.04
CA GLY A 58 11.41 2.95 17.93
C GLY A 58 11.24 2.66 19.41
N GLU A 59 11.21 1.37 19.80
CA GLU A 59 11.10 0.95 21.20
C GLU A 59 9.85 1.47 21.93
N VAL A 60 8.82 1.86 21.17
CA VAL A 60 7.52 2.27 21.71
C VAL A 60 6.59 1.05 21.69
N PRO A 61 6.07 0.58 22.83
CA PRO A 61 5.19 -0.59 22.86
C PRO A 61 3.87 -0.35 22.14
N PHE A 62 3.46 -1.32 21.30
CA PHE A 62 2.17 -1.33 20.63
C PHE A 62 1.19 -2.22 21.39
N ILE A 63 0.39 -1.62 22.23
CA ILE A 63 -0.66 -2.32 22.98
C ILE A 63 -1.95 -2.25 22.18
N SER A 64 -2.54 -3.41 21.88
CA SER A 64 -3.82 -3.56 21.21
C SER A 64 -4.78 -4.41 22.04
N HIS A 65 -6.08 -4.29 21.80
CA HIS A 65 -7.10 -5.06 22.51
C HIS A 65 -6.98 -6.57 22.21
N GLY A 66 -6.70 -6.92 20.95
CA GLY A 66 -6.49 -8.30 20.52
C GLY A 66 -5.04 -8.54 20.07
N ASN A 67 -4.70 -9.80 19.77
CA ASN A 67 -3.36 -10.15 19.27
C ASN A 67 -2.98 -9.42 17.99
N LYS A 68 -3.96 -9.12 17.15
CA LYS A 68 -3.80 -8.40 15.89
C LYS A 68 -4.50 -7.06 15.98
N PRO A 69 -3.78 -5.95 15.84
CA PRO A 69 -4.38 -4.64 15.94
C PRO A 69 -5.28 -4.33 14.75
N ASN A 70 -6.25 -3.47 14.96
CA ASN A 70 -7.06 -2.88 13.92
C ASN A 70 -6.47 -1.55 13.42
N ARG A 71 -7.10 -0.97 12.40
CA ARG A 71 -6.69 0.30 11.80
C ARG A 71 -6.65 1.45 12.82
N PHE A 72 -7.64 1.56 13.70
CA PHE A 72 -7.71 2.67 14.67
C PHE A 72 -6.59 2.58 15.71
N GLU A 73 -6.31 1.39 16.20
CA GLU A 73 -5.20 1.13 17.14
C GLU A 73 -3.85 1.46 16.51
N ALA A 74 -3.66 1.12 15.21
CA ALA A 74 -2.44 1.45 14.49
C ALA A 74 -2.28 2.96 14.26
N LEU A 75 -3.35 3.68 13.91
CA LEU A 75 -3.30 5.14 13.77
C LEU A 75 -2.90 5.82 15.09
N GLU A 76 -3.46 5.37 16.22
CA GLU A 76 -3.12 5.90 17.54
C GLU A 76 -1.67 5.56 17.89
N TYR A 77 -1.25 4.32 17.63
CA TYR A 77 0.10 3.86 17.91
C TYR A 77 1.16 4.70 17.18
N TYR A 78 1.06 4.83 15.84
CA TYR A 78 2.05 5.58 15.07
C TYR A 78 2.04 7.08 15.35
N ARG A 79 0.91 7.64 15.73
CA ARG A 79 0.82 9.03 16.21
C ARG A 79 1.60 9.19 17.52
N ARG A 80 1.46 8.24 18.44
CA ARG A 80 2.22 8.21 19.70
C ARG A 80 3.72 8.05 19.44
N VAL A 81 4.12 7.16 18.54
CA VAL A 81 5.52 7.01 18.12
C VAL A 81 6.09 8.33 17.63
N ALA A 82 5.42 8.99 16.69
CA ALA A 82 5.87 10.27 16.16
C ALA A 82 6.02 11.34 17.24
N SER A 83 5.09 11.40 18.19
CA SER A 83 5.12 12.35 19.31
C SER A 83 6.20 12.02 20.33
N SER A 84 6.34 10.75 20.73
CA SER A 84 7.33 10.31 21.73
C SER A 84 8.76 10.56 21.26
N TRP A 85 8.99 10.39 19.96
CA TRP A 85 10.28 10.69 19.34
C TRP A 85 10.43 12.15 18.92
N ALA A 86 9.37 12.98 19.00
CA ALA A 86 9.34 14.36 18.51
C ALA A 86 9.99 14.45 17.13
N LEU A 87 9.46 13.66 16.17
CA LEU A 87 10.03 13.55 14.84
C LEU A 87 9.85 14.84 14.03
N ASN A 88 10.84 15.20 13.23
CA ASN A 88 10.77 16.33 12.31
C ASN A 88 9.96 15.93 11.06
N LEU A 89 8.69 16.33 11.01
CA LEU A 89 7.72 15.91 9.99
C LEU A 89 7.18 17.12 9.21
N LYS A 90 7.06 16.94 7.88
CA LYS A 90 6.30 17.80 6.98
C LYS A 90 5.20 16.96 6.32
N LEU A 91 3.98 17.12 6.78
CA LEU A 91 2.80 16.41 6.29
C LEU A 91 2.00 17.30 5.33
N TYR A 92 1.19 16.66 4.45
CA TYR A 92 0.43 17.35 3.39
C TYR A 92 1.34 18.18 2.49
N GLU A 93 2.52 17.66 2.20
CA GLU A 93 3.51 18.32 1.36
C GLU A 93 4.12 17.30 0.39
N LYS A 94 3.65 17.35 -0.85
CA LYS A 94 4.04 16.40 -1.90
C LYS A 94 5.37 16.82 -2.52
N VAL A 95 6.32 15.89 -2.58
CA VAL A 95 7.53 16.03 -3.42
C VAL A 95 7.11 15.84 -4.88
N THR A 96 7.37 16.83 -5.70
CA THR A 96 6.98 16.85 -7.12
C THR A 96 8.16 16.63 -8.06
N GLN A 97 9.36 16.99 -7.61
CA GLN A 97 10.59 16.85 -8.39
C GLN A 97 11.79 16.64 -7.45
N VAL A 98 12.78 15.90 -7.93
CA VAL A 98 14.07 15.71 -7.27
C VAL A 98 15.16 15.93 -8.30
N ASP A 99 16.00 16.92 -8.06
CA ASP A 99 17.14 17.27 -8.92
C ASP A 99 18.44 16.89 -8.22
N GLN A 100 19.36 16.27 -8.94
CA GLN A 100 20.71 16.04 -8.45
C GLN A 100 21.51 17.35 -8.55
N THR A 101 22.26 17.68 -7.51
CA THR A 101 23.13 18.86 -7.42
C THR A 101 24.58 18.44 -7.24
N GLY A 102 25.52 19.39 -7.24
CA GLY A 102 26.93 19.06 -7.00
C GLY A 102 27.25 18.56 -5.58
N GLU A 103 26.35 18.77 -4.60
CA GLU A 103 26.55 18.43 -3.19
C GLU A 103 25.48 17.48 -2.63
N GLY A 104 24.62 16.92 -3.49
CA GLY A 104 23.52 16.05 -3.11
C GLY A 104 22.29 16.27 -3.97
N PHE A 105 21.14 16.58 -3.35
CA PHE A 105 19.85 16.66 -4.02
C PHE A 105 19.05 17.88 -3.59
N ARG A 106 18.25 18.40 -4.52
CA ARG A 106 17.23 19.40 -4.27
C ARG A 106 15.86 18.80 -4.50
N LEU A 107 15.06 18.73 -3.44
CA LEU A 107 13.66 18.30 -3.50
C LEU A 107 12.77 19.52 -3.68
N VAL A 108 11.94 19.50 -4.70
CA VAL A 108 10.91 20.52 -4.93
C VAL A 108 9.56 19.95 -4.47
N THR A 109 8.81 20.75 -3.74
CA THR A 109 7.47 20.41 -3.24
C THR A 109 6.46 21.46 -3.67
N GLU A 110 5.18 21.20 -3.41
CA GLU A 110 4.11 22.20 -3.63
C GLU A 110 4.23 23.45 -2.73
N ARG A 111 5.08 23.38 -1.67
CA ARG A 111 5.21 24.47 -0.67
C ARG A 111 6.59 25.10 -0.61
N GLY A 112 7.57 24.53 -1.28
CA GLY A 112 8.95 25.03 -1.25
C GLY A 112 9.96 24.06 -1.81
N ALA A 113 11.23 24.26 -1.45
CA ALA A 113 12.31 23.35 -1.83
C ALA A 113 13.25 23.09 -0.65
N TYR A 114 13.88 21.93 -0.64
CA TYR A 114 14.77 21.47 0.41
C TYR A 114 16.02 20.86 -0.20
N ASP A 115 17.19 21.22 0.34
CA ASP A 115 18.46 20.66 -0.08
C ASP A 115 18.90 19.59 0.94
N THR A 116 19.39 18.44 0.45
CA THR A 116 19.82 17.30 1.26
C THR A 116 21.02 16.60 0.62
N LYS A 117 21.85 15.96 1.44
CA LYS A 117 22.94 15.09 0.95
C LYS A 117 22.42 13.75 0.44
N THR A 118 21.43 13.18 1.13
CA THR A 118 20.90 11.85 0.81
C THR A 118 19.37 11.80 0.87
N ILE A 119 18.77 10.83 0.19
CA ILE A 119 17.34 10.59 0.15
C ILE A 119 17.02 9.15 0.52
N VAL A 120 15.98 8.94 1.32
CA VAL A 120 15.38 7.62 1.56
C VAL A 120 13.97 7.60 0.98
N LEU A 121 13.69 6.68 0.05
CA LEU A 121 12.34 6.44 -0.45
C LEU A 121 11.64 5.39 0.41
N ALA A 122 10.62 5.82 1.16
CA ALA A 122 9.74 4.97 1.97
C ALA A 122 8.26 5.18 1.58
N THR A 123 8.01 5.39 0.28
CA THR A 123 6.72 5.85 -0.27
C THR A 123 5.62 4.80 -0.26
N GLY A 124 5.95 3.52 -0.02
CA GLY A 124 4.97 2.45 -0.01
C GLY A 124 4.44 2.08 -1.41
N PHE A 125 3.23 1.51 -1.46
CA PHE A 125 2.65 1.01 -2.70
C PHE A 125 1.14 1.28 -2.84
N TYR A 126 0.49 1.85 -1.83
CA TYR A 126 -0.98 1.91 -1.73
C TYR A 126 -1.61 3.06 -2.55
N ASP A 127 -0.81 3.91 -3.17
CA ASP A 127 -1.28 5.12 -3.83
C ASP A 127 -1.79 4.92 -5.26
N TYR A 128 -1.37 3.86 -5.94
CA TYR A 128 -1.68 3.61 -7.34
C TYR A 128 -2.34 2.24 -7.50
N PRO A 129 -3.66 2.20 -7.77
CA PRO A 129 -4.34 0.94 -8.04
C PRO A 129 -3.93 0.40 -9.42
N TYR A 130 -4.00 -0.90 -9.59
CA TYR A 130 -3.99 -1.49 -10.92
C TYR A 130 -5.32 -1.21 -11.59
N MET A 131 -5.27 -0.46 -12.69
CA MET A 131 -6.46 -0.20 -13.51
C MET A 131 -6.79 -1.43 -14.36
N MET A 132 -8.08 -1.69 -14.53
CA MET A 132 -8.58 -2.76 -15.42
C MET A 132 -8.47 -2.33 -16.91
N ASN A 133 -8.44 -1.01 -17.15
CA ASN A 133 -8.38 -0.37 -18.46
C ASN A 133 -9.57 -0.78 -19.37
N VAL A 134 -10.77 -0.80 -18.80
CA VAL A 134 -12.00 -1.14 -19.49
C VAL A 134 -12.94 0.08 -19.60
N PRO A 135 -13.77 0.16 -20.66
CA PRO A 135 -14.79 1.20 -20.75
C PRO A 135 -15.68 1.25 -19.51
N GLY A 136 -15.91 2.45 -18.98
CA GLY A 136 -16.74 2.70 -17.80
C GLY A 136 -16.04 2.46 -16.44
N GLU A 137 -14.75 2.22 -16.42
CA GLU A 137 -13.98 2.10 -15.16
C GLU A 137 -13.95 3.43 -14.37
N ASP A 138 -14.14 4.56 -15.05
CA ASP A 138 -14.20 5.91 -14.47
C ASP A 138 -15.58 6.28 -13.89
N LEU A 139 -16.59 5.43 -14.03
CA LEU A 139 -17.91 5.66 -13.46
C LEU A 139 -17.86 5.81 -11.94
N PRO A 140 -18.64 6.73 -11.33
CA PRO A 140 -18.64 6.97 -9.88
C PRO A 140 -18.94 5.76 -9.01
N LYS A 141 -19.60 4.74 -9.58
CA LYS A 141 -19.91 3.47 -8.90
C LYS A 141 -18.72 2.51 -8.81
N VAL A 142 -17.64 2.76 -9.56
CA VAL A 142 -16.42 1.97 -9.52
C VAL A 142 -15.50 2.53 -8.45
N LYS A 143 -15.05 1.66 -7.54
CA LYS A 143 -14.17 2.04 -6.45
C LYS A 143 -12.94 1.14 -6.43
N HIS A 144 -11.76 1.74 -6.50
CA HIS A 144 -10.46 1.06 -6.32
C HIS A 144 -10.03 1.03 -4.84
N TYR A 145 -10.61 1.90 -4.02
CA TYR A 145 -10.42 1.96 -2.57
C TYR A 145 -11.76 1.70 -1.89
N TYR A 146 -11.75 0.74 -0.99
CA TYR A 146 -12.91 0.38 -0.19
C TYR A 146 -12.77 0.95 1.22
N ASP A 147 -13.82 1.55 1.75
CA ASP A 147 -13.87 2.13 3.09
C ASP A 147 -14.58 1.21 4.07
N GLU A 148 -15.89 1.05 3.88
CA GLU A 148 -16.79 0.36 4.81
C GLU A 148 -17.99 -0.26 4.07
N PRO A 149 -18.69 -1.22 4.69
CA PRO A 149 -19.77 -1.95 4.03
C PRO A 149 -21.11 -1.22 4.00
N HIS A 150 -21.33 -0.21 4.87
CA HIS A 150 -22.66 0.40 5.07
C HIS A 150 -23.33 0.93 3.78
N PRO A 151 -22.60 1.61 2.87
CA PRO A 151 -23.19 2.11 1.62
C PRO A 151 -23.72 1.03 0.67
N TYR A 152 -23.33 -0.23 0.89
CA TYR A 152 -23.66 -1.35 0.00
C TYR A 152 -24.81 -2.22 0.50
N PHE A 153 -25.44 -1.86 1.62
CA PHE A 153 -26.61 -2.59 2.14
C PHE A 153 -27.74 -2.64 1.11
N GLY A 154 -28.21 -3.86 0.80
CA GLY A 154 -29.29 -4.10 -0.17
C GLY A 154 -28.90 -3.87 -1.64
N GLN A 155 -27.61 -3.62 -1.94
CA GLN A 155 -27.12 -3.34 -3.29
C GLN A 155 -26.52 -4.60 -3.93
N LYS A 156 -26.53 -4.64 -5.27
CA LYS A 156 -25.77 -5.63 -6.06
C LYS A 156 -24.33 -5.16 -6.23
N VAL A 157 -23.42 -5.82 -5.55
CA VAL A 157 -22.01 -5.45 -5.50
C VAL A 157 -21.17 -6.44 -6.29
N MET A 158 -20.45 -5.95 -7.27
CA MET A 158 -19.45 -6.73 -8.01
C MET A 158 -18.07 -6.47 -7.41
N VAL A 159 -17.40 -7.51 -6.93
CA VAL A 159 -16.04 -7.44 -6.39
C VAL A 159 -15.08 -8.08 -7.39
N VAL A 160 -14.07 -7.33 -7.84
CA VAL A 160 -13.07 -7.82 -8.81
C VAL A 160 -11.75 -8.11 -8.09
N GLY A 161 -11.25 -9.34 -8.22
CA GLY A 161 -9.98 -9.77 -7.66
C GLY A 161 -10.04 -11.08 -6.89
N ALA A 162 -8.88 -11.66 -6.57
CA ALA A 162 -8.72 -12.98 -5.96
C ALA A 162 -7.89 -13.00 -4.67
N ALA A 163 -7.34 -11.84 -4.24
CA ALA A 163 -6.44 -11.71 -3.10
C ALA A 163 -7.17 -11.23 -1.83
N ASN A 164 -6.42 -10.97 -0.76
CA ASN A 164 -6.95 -10.57 0.55
C ASN A 164 -7.98 -9.45 0.50
N SER A 165 -7.69 -8.36 -0.21
CA SER A 165 -8.61 -7.21 -0.27
C SER A 165 -9.96 -7.58 -0.90
N ALA A 166 -9.96 -8.35 -1.99
CA ALA A 166 -11.19 -8.79 -2.64
C ALA A 166 -12.00 -9.72 -1.74
N VAL A 167 -11.34 -10.65 -1.06
CA VAL A 167 -12.01 -11.60 -0.15
C VAL A 167 -12.57 -10.89 1.09
N ASP A 168 -11.77 -10.01 1.72
CA ASP A 168 -12.22 -9.24 2.88
C ASP A 168 -13.45 -8.38 2.52
N VAL A 169 -13.40 -7.66 1.39
CA VAL A 169 -14.49 -6.81 0.91
C VAL A 169 -15.73 -7.62 0.55
N ALA A 170 -15.59 -8.75 -0.15
CA ALA A 170 -16.71 -9.61 -0.51
C ALA A 170 -17.43 -10.15 0.74
N LEU A 171 -16.69 -10.66 1.72
CA LEU A 171 -17.26 -11.17 2.96
C LEU A 171 -17.87 -10.06 3.82
N GLU A 172 -17.22 -8.91 3.91
CA GLU A 172 -17.70 -7.81 4.74
C GLU A 172 -19.01 -7.24 4.18
N THR A 173 -19.06 -6.96 2.88
CA THR A 173 -20.28 -6.44 2.23
C THR A 173 -21.41 -7.47 2.24
N TYR A 174 -21.14 -8.76 1.98
CA TYR A 174 -22.10 -9.84 2.11
C TYR A 174 -22.71 -9.93 3.52
N ARG A 175 -21.86 -9.94 4.57
CA ARG A 175 -22.32 -10.01 5.97
C ARG A 175 -23.18 -8.82 6.38
N LYS A 176 -23.09 -7.71 5.66
CA LYS A 176 -23.89 -6.50 5.87
C LYS A 176 -25.05 -6.36 4.89
N GLY A 177 -25.38 -7.42 4.14
CA GLY A 177 -26.61 -7.53 3.38
C GLY A 177 -26.52 -7.09 1.91
N ALA A 178 -25.34 -7.02 1.33
CA ALA A 178 -25.18 -6.87 -0.12
C ALA A 178 -25.39 -8.19 -0.86
N ASP A 179 -25.91 -8.16 -2.10
CA ASP A 179 -25.90 -9.28 -3.06
C ASP A 179 -24.54 -9.23 -3.80
N VAL A 180 -23.63 -10.11 -3.38
CA VAL A 180 -22.22 -10.06 -3.83
C VAL A 180 -21.96 -11.03 -4.97
N THR A 181 -21.32 -10.52 -6.03
CA THR A 181 -20.78 -11.33 -7.12
C THR A 181 -19.30 -11.03 -7.29
N MET A 182 -18.45 -12.05 -7.24
CA MET A 182 -17.02 -11.93 -7.51
C MET A 182 -16.69 -12.24 -8.97
N VAL A 183 -15.81 -11.44 -9.57
CA VAL A 183 -15.21 -11.69 -10.89
C VAL A 183 -13.71 -11.86 -10.69
N ILE A 184 -13.20 -13.04 -11.03
CA ILE A 184 -11.86 -13.52 -10.68
C ILE A 184 -11.17 -14.02 -11.94
N ARG A 185 -10.08 -13.37 -12.32
CA ARG A 185 -9.31 -13.75 -13.50
C ARG A 185 -8.60 -15.08 -13.35
N GLU A 186 -8.18 -15.39 -12.13
CA GLU A 186 -7.49 -16.63 -11.76
C GLU A 186 -8.47 -17.82 -11.69
N PRO A 187 -7.96 -19.08 -11.79
CA PRO A 187 -8.81 -20.27 -11.69
C PRO A 187 -9.28 -20.56 -10.26
N ALA A 188 -8.71 -19.89 -9.27
CA ALA A 188 -9.03 -20.03 -7.86
C ALA A 188 -8.67 -18.76 -7.07
N LEU A 189 -9.10 -18.67 -5.82
CA LEU A 189 -8.60 -17.67 -4.87
C LEU A 189 -7.11 -17.89 -4.63
N LEU A 190 -6.35 -16.80 -4.50
CA LEU A 190 -4.90 -16.88 -4.31
C LEU A 190 -4.53 -17.54 -2.96
N ASP A 191 -3.39 -18.24 -2.93
CA ASP A 191 -2.88 -18.84 -1.70
C ASP A 191 -2.43 -17.83 -0.65
N SER A 192 -2.22 -16.57 -1.06
CA SER A 192 -1.93 -15.46 -0.16
C SER A 192 -3.12 -14.98 0.67
N VAL A 193 -4.34 -15.48 0.40
CA VAL A 193 -5.52 -15.18 1.21
C VAL A 193 -5.31 -15.70 2.63
N LYS A 194 -5.63 -14.88 3.63
CA LYS A 194 -5.50 -15.17 5.06
C LYS A 194 -6.14 -16.53 5.38
N TYR A 195 -5.37 -17.46 5.96
CA TYR A 195 -5.78 -18.83 6.23
C TYR A 195 -7.03 -18.93 7.12
N TRP A 196 -7.30 -17.93 7.96
CA TRP A 196 -8.50 -17.90 8.82
C TRP A 196 -9.73 -17.30 8.14
N VAL A 197 -9.57 -16.70 6.95
CA VAL A 197 -10.67 -16.08 6.17
C VAL A 197 -11.01 -16.95 4.96
N LYS A 198 -10.02 -17.62 4.35
CA LYS A 198 -10.17 -18.45 3.14
C LYS A 198 -11.30 -19.50 3.26
N PRO A 199 -11.43 -20.26 4.36
CA PRO A 199 -12.50 -21.26 4.49
C PRO A 199 -13.92 -20.64 4.47
N ASP A 200 -14.10 -19.42 5.00
CA ASP A 200 -15.41 -18.78 5.01
C ASP A 200 -15.84 -18.34 3.61
N ILE A 201 -14.97 -17.67 2.86
CA ILE A 201 -15.30 -17.25 1.49
C ILE A 201 -15.56 -18.47 0.58
N GLU A 202 -14.77 -19.54 0.70
CA GLU A 202 -14.97 -20.79 -0.06
C GLU A 202 -16.31 -21.43 0.26
N ASN A 203 -16.73 -21.45 1.53
CA ASN A 203 -18.05 -21.93 1.93
C ASN A 203 -19.18 -21.06 1.37
N ARG A 204 -19.06 -19.71 1.43
CA ARG A 204 -20.07 -18.79 0.86
C ARG A 204 -20.22 -18.98 -0.65
N ILE A 205 -19.13 -19.21 -1.36
CA ILE A 205 -19.15 -19.49 -2.80
C ILE A 205 -19.79 -20.86 -3.07
N LYS A 206 -19.39 -21.90 -2.33
CA LYS A 206 -19.91 -23.26 -2.50
C LYS A 206 -21.40 -23.38 -2.26
N GLU A 207 -21.95 -22.68 -1.27
CA GLU A 207 -23.39 -22.68 -0.96
C GLU A 207 -24.19 -21.69 -1.83
N GLY A 208 -23.53 -20.88 -2.67
CA GLY A 208 -24.15 -19.92 -3.56
C GLY A 208 -24.58 -18.60 -2.92
N SER A 209 -24.21 -18.37 -1.66
CA SER A 209 -24.46 -17.08 -0.95
C SER A 209 -23.66 -15.92 -1.54
N ILE A 210 -22.46 -16.20 -2.05
CA ILE A 210 -21.67 -15.30 -2.88
C ILE A 210 -21.45 -15.98 -4.23
N LYS A 211 -21.86 -15.33 -5.33
CA LYS A 211 -21.58 -15.82 -6.67
C LYS A 211 -20.13 -15.55 -7.05
N ALA A 212 -19.45 -16.48 -7.71
CA ALA A 212 -18.10 -16.29 -8.19
C ALA A 212 -17.93 -16.80 -9.62
N TYR A 213 -17.33 -15.96 -10.46
CA TYR A 213 -16.93 -16.28 -11.82
C TYR A 213 -15.41 -16.35 -11.87
N PHE A 214 -14.86 -17.56 -11.90
CA PHE A 214 -13.41 -17.81 -12.05
C PHE A 214 -13.03 -17.82 -13.52
N ASN A 215 -11.73 -17.62 -13.84
CA ASN A 215 -11.22 -17.48 -15.21
C ASN A 215 -12.02 -16.44 -16.01
N SER A 216 -12.44 -15.35 -15.34
CA SER A 216 -13.36 -14.38 -15.91
C SER A 216 -12.84 -12.96 -15.67
N GLU A 217 -13.09 -12.07 -16.62
CA GLU A 217 -12.65 -10.69 -16.57
C GLU A 217 -13.76 -9.72 -16.98
N ILE A 218 -13.68 -8.49 -16.48
CA ILE A 218 -14.56 -7.40 -16.88
C ILE A 218 -14.20 -6.97 -18.29
N VAL A 219 -15.18 -6.75 -19.14
CA VAL A 219 -15.04 -6.24 -20.50
C VAL A 219 -15.50 -4.79 -20.62
N GLU A 220 -16.65 -4.47 -20.00
CA GLU A 220 -17.24 -3.13 -20.00
C GLU A 220 -18.09 -2.93 -18.75
N ILE A 221 -18.10 -1.71 -18.20
CA ILE A 221 -18.96 -1.33 -17.09
C ILE A 221 -19.92 -0.24 -17.56
N ARG A 222 -21.21 -0.45 -17.36
CA ARG A 222 -22.30 0.49 -17.62
C ARG A 222 -22.99 0.89 -16.32
N LYS A 223 -23.91 1.83 -16.40
CA LYS A 223 -24.56 2.44 -15.23
C LYS A 223 -25.15 1.41 -14.24
N TYR A 224 -25.79 0.35 -14.72
CA TYR A 224 -26.48 -0.65 -13.89
C TYR A 224 -26.06 -2.09 -14.17
N GLU A 225 -25.10 -2.29 -15.04
CA GLU A 225 -24.64 -3.62 -15.44
C GLU A 225 -23.18 -3.59 -15.85
N ALA A 226 -22.57 -4.76 -15.96
CA ALA A 226 -21.24 -4.95 -16.54
C ALA A 226 -21.23 -6.21 -17.41
N ASP A 227 -20.48 -6.16 -18.50
CA ASP A 227 -20.18 -7.32 -19.31
C ASP A 227 -18.90 -7.96 -18.79
N ILE A 228 -18.95 -9.26 -18.65
CA ILE A 228 -17.80 -10.10 -18.32
C ILE A 228 -17.58 -11.15 -19.39
N MET A 229 -16.32 -11.50 -19.60
CA MET A 229 -15.94 -12.67 -20.38
C MET A 229 -15.70 -13.83 -19.42
N THR A 230 -16.40 -14.94 -19.65
CA THR A 230 -16.25 -16.18 -18.90
C THR A 230 -15.79 -17.33 -19.81
N PRO A 231 -15.33 -18.47 -19.27
CA PRO A 231 -15.02 -19.66 -20.10
C PRO A 231 -16.20 -20.16 -20.97
N GLU A 232 -17.44 -19.90 -20.51
CA GLU A 232 -18.66 -20.27 -21.28
C GLU A 232 -19.09 -19.19 -22.29
N GLY A 233 -18.35 -18.06 -22.36
CA GLY A 233 -18.64 -16.92 -23.20
C GLY A 233 -19.07 -15.66 -22.44
N PRO A 234 -19.46 -14.60 -23.18
CA PRO A 234 -19.82 -13.33 -22.58
C PRO A 234 -21.10 -13.42 -21.76
N LYS A 235 -21.14 -12.70 -20.63
CA LYS A 235 -22.31 -12.56 -19.76
C LYS A 235 -22.49 -11.11 -19.35
N THR A 236 -23.74 -10.66 -19.27
CA THR A 236 -24.09 -9.36 -18.71
C THR A 236 -24.63 -9.56 -17.28
N LEU A 237 -24.04 -8.88 -16.30
CA LEU A 237 -24.40 -8.96 -14.90
C LEU A 237 -24.89 -7.61 -14.40
N GLN A 238 -26.04 -7.62 -13.74
CA GLN A 238 -26.58 -6.43 -13.07
C GLN A 238 -25.75 -6.08 -11.85
N ASN A 239 -25.38 -4.81 -11.70
CA ASN A 239 -24.68 -4.32 -10.51
C ASN A 239 -24.94 -2.84 -10.26
N ASP A 240 -24.95 -2.46 -8.98
CA ASP A 240 -25.08 -1.08 -8.52
C ASP A 240 -23.69 -0.49 -8.23
N PHE A 241 -22.74 -1.32 -7.80
CA PHE A 241 -21.36 -0.94 -7.49
C PHE A 241 -20.36 -1.97 -8.04
N VAL A 242 -19.18 -1.48 -8.39
CA VAL A 242 -18.00 -2.30 -8.72
C VAL A 242 -16.86 -1.94 -7.77
N LEU A 243 -16.41 -2.90 -6.97
CA LEU A 243 -15.28 -2.77 -6.06
C LEU A 243 -14.08 -3.47 -6.70
N ALA A 244 -13.25 -2.67 -7.36
CA ALA A 244 -12.09 -3.14 -8.13
C ALA A 244 -10.89 -3.34 -7.20
N MET A 245 -10.86 -4.49 -6.52
CA MET A 245 -9.80 -4.89 -5.59
C MET A 245 -8.63 -5.55 -6.32
N THR A 246 -8.17 -4.89 -7.35
CA THR A 246 -7.17 -5.36 -8.32
C THR A 246 -5.73 -5.28 -7.81
N GLY A 247 -5.53 -4.71 -6.62
CA GLY A 247 -4.23 -4.48 -6.01
C GLY A 247 -3.65 -3.10 -6.32
N TYR A 248 -2.44 -2.86 -5.80
CA TYR A 248 -1.78 -1.55 -5.86
C TYR A 248 -0.30 -1.72 -6.20
N LYS A 249 0.32 -0.65 -6.73
CA LYS A 249 1.73 -0.61 -7.13
C LYS A 249 2.46 0.63 -6.59
N PRO A 250 3.79 0.55 -6.38
CA PRO A 250 4.62 1.70 -6.05
C PRO A 250 4.57 2.78 -7.12
N ASN A 251 4.98 4.00 -6.74
CA ASN A 251 5.17 5.10 -7.69
C ASN A 251 6.49 4.91 -8.46
N PHE A 252 6.45 4.18 -9.56
CA PHE A 252 7.62 3.95 -10.41
C PHE A 252 8.06 5.23 -11.14
N ASP A 253 7.12 6.10 -11.52
CA ASP A 253 7.45 7.35 -12.22
C ASP A 253 8.37 8.23 -11.39
N LEU A 254 8.12 8.33 -10.08
CA LEU A 254 9.00 9.06 -9.15
C LEU A 254 10.39 8.41 -9.11
N MET A 255 10.48 7.09 -9.00
CA MET A 255 11.77 6.39 -8.97
C MET A 255 12.55 6.58 -10.28
N GLN A 256 11.87 6.45 -11.42
CA GLN A 256 12.47 6.65 -12.74
C GLN A 256 12.96 8.09 -12.92
N SER A 257 12.18 9.08 -12.49
CA SER A 257 12.58 10.49 -12.56
C SER A 257 13.83 10.81 -11.74
N MET A 258 14.12 10.00 -10.72
CA MET A 258 15.32 10.09 -9.90
C MET A 258 16.50 9.27 -10.47
N GLY A 259 16.34 8.61 -11.62
CA GLY A 259 17.38 7.79 -12.25
C GLY A 259 17.54 6.38 -11.67
N ILE A 260 16.59 5.94 -10.84
CA ILE A 260 16.61 4.58 -10.31
C ILE A 260 16.29 3.60 -11.42
N GLY A 261 17.18 2.63 -11.64
CA GLY A 261 17.02 1.55 -12.59
C GLY A 261 16.17 0.41 -12.02
N PHE A 262 15.69 -0.47 -12.90
CA PHE A 262 14.90 -1.64 -12.53
C PHE A 262 15.48 -2.89 -13.18
N HIS A 263 15.35 -4.03 -12.52
CA HIS A 263 15.65 -5.33 -13.10
C HIS A 263 14.63 -5.68 -14.18
N ASP A 264 15.07 -6.42 -15.19
CA ASP A 264 14.20 -7.00 -16.21
C ASP A 264 13.59 -8.30 -15.66
N ASP A 265 12.73 -8.15 -14.67
CA ASP A 265 11.99 -9.23 -14.01
C ASP A 265 10.48 -8.94 -14.02
N GLU A 266 9.67 -9.94 -13.74
CA GLU A 266 8.19 -9.82 -13.69
C GLU A 266 7.69 -8.84 -12.63
N PHE A 267 8.53 -8.48 -11.64
CA PHE A 267 8.18 -7.60 -10.53
C PHE A 267 8.66 -6.17 -10.71
N HIS A 268 9.36 -5.87 -11.79
CA HIS A 268 9.94 -4.53 -11.99
C HIS A 268 10.67 -4.06 -10.73
N THR A 269 11.53 -4.95 -10.20
CA THR A 269 12.24 -4.75 -8.94
C THR A 269 13.28 -3.63 -9.08
N PRO A 270 13.28 -2.58 -8.24
CA PRO A 270 14.29 -1.54 -8.29
C PRO A 270 15.71 -2.10 -8.08
N ILE A 271 16.69 -1.51 -8.75
CA ILE A 271 18.10 -1.87 -8.56
C ILE A 271 18.63 -1.21 -7.29
N PHE A 272 19.01 -2.02 -6.31
CA PHE A 272 19.63 -1.57 -5.07
C PHE A 272 20.52 -2.66 -4.47
N ASN A 273 21.47 -2.25 -3.63
CA ASN A 273 22.27 -3.15 -2.84
C ASN A 273 21.52 -3.56 -1.57
N ALA A 274 21.28 -4.86 -1.36
CA ALA A 274 20.53 -5.36 -0.21
C ALA A 274 21.22 -5.15 1.15
N ASP A 275 22.55 -5.04 1.17
CA ASP A 275 23.31 -4.86 2.41
C ASP A 275 23.35 -3.39 2.86
N THR A 276 23.17 -2.44 1.95
CA THR A 276 23.22 -0.99 2.21
C THR A 276 21.88 -0.28 1.97
N GLN A 277 20.96 -0.93 1.23
CA GLN A 277 19.71 -0.36 0.73
C GLN A 277 19.92 0.79 -0.28
N GLN A 278 21.15 1.07 -0.72
CA GLN A 278 21.46 2.11 -1.69
C GLN A 278 21.11 1.66 -3.11
N THR A 279 20.49 2.53 -3.87
CA THR A 279 20.13 2.28 -5.28
C THR A 279 21.36 2.36 -6.21
N ASN A 280 21.15 2.20 -7.51
CA ASN A 280 22.17 2.50 -8.52
C ASN A 280 22.53 4.01 -8.60
N VAL A 281 21.75 4.87 -7.94
CA VAL A 281 22.04 6.30 -7.81
C VAL A 281 22.64 6.54 -6.43
N GLU A 282 23.90 6.98 -6.39
CA GLU A 282 24.60 7.29 -5.13
C GLU A 282 23.83 8.31 -4.31
N GLY A 283 23.70 8.07 -2.99
CA GLY A 283 22.96 8.93 -2.06
C GLY A 283 21.46 8.71 -2.06
N ILE A 284 20.90 7.79 -2.88
CA ILE A 284 19.47 7.43 -2.84
C ILE A 284 19.30 6.01 -2.32
N TYR A 285 18.48 5.86 -1.29
CA TYR A 285 18.20 4.61 -0.59
C TYR A 285 16.72 4.23 -0.67
N LEU A 286 16.42 2.92 -0.58
CA LEU A 286 15.06 2.40 -0.51
C LEU A 286 14.79 1.80 0.87
N ALA A 287 13.56 1.97 1.38
CA ALA A 287 13.13 1.33 2.61
C ALA A 287 11.67 0.89 2.53
N GLY A 288 11.39 -0.31 3.03
CA GLY A 288 10.04 -0.86 3.08
C GLY A 288 9.60 -1.59 1.82
N VAL A 289 8.31 -1.62 1.60
CA VAL A 289 7.68 -2.43 0.53
C VAL A 289 8.14 -2.02 -0.87
N VAL A 290 8.53 -0.78 -1.07
CA VAL A 290 9.03 -0.24 -2.34
C VAL A 290 10.23 -1.04 -2.90
N CYS A 291 11.04 -1.65 -2.02
CA CYS A 291 12.15 -2.53 -2.39
C CYS A 291 11.72 -3.80 -3.17
N GLY A 292 10.47 -4.18 -3.10
CA GLY A 292 9.93 -5.37 -3.76
C GLY A 292 9.34 -5.12 -5.16
N GLY A 293 9.30 -3.87 -5.63
CA GLY A 293 8.61 -3.53 -6.87
C GLY A 293 7.15 -3.97 -6.84
N LEU A 294 6.69 -4.68 -7.88
CA LEU A 294 5.34 -5.22 -7.96
C LEU A 294 5.08 -6.40 -7.00
N LYS A 295 6.14 -7.01 -6.43
CA LYS A 295 6.01 -8.04 -5.39
C LYS A 295 5.72 -7.43 -4.02
N THR A 296 4.56 -6.79 -3.90
CA THR A 296 4.14 -6.02 -2.71
C THR A 296 3.86 -6.87 -1.46
N ASN A 297 3.85 -8.19 -1.61
CA ASN A 297 3.70 -9.16 -0.52
C ASN A 297 5.04 -9.72 0.00
N LYS A 298 6.18 -9.18 -0.43
CA LYS A 298 7.51 -9.57 0.08
C LYS A 298 7.88 -8.84 1.36
N TRP A 299 7.60 -7.54 1.40
CA TRP A 299 7.97 -6.66 2.48
C TRP A 299 6.74 -6.11 3.20
N PHE A 300 6.68 -6.35 4.50
CA PHE A 300 5.67 -5.84 5.42
C PHE A 300 6.34 -4.96 6.46
N ILE A 301 5.58 -4.30 7.32
CA ILE A 301 6.14 -3.50 8.42
C ILE A 301 7.07 -4.37 9.27
N GLU A 302 6.64 -5.59 9.63
CA GLU A 302 7.33 -6.51 10.53
C GLU A 302 8.74 -6.92 10.07
N ASN A 303 8.95 -7.08 8.76
CA ASN A 303 10.23 -7.56 8.22
C ASN A 303 11.04 -6.49 7.49
N SER A 304 10.48 -5.29 7.29
CA SER A 304 11.20 -4.18 6.66
C SER A 304 11.51 -3.00 7.59
N ARG A 305 11.05 -3.04 8.85
CA ARG A 305 11.41 -2.02 9.85
C ARG A 305 12.92 -1.95 10.09
N THR A 306 13.64 -3.07 9.92
CA THR A 306 15.10 -3.16 10.03
C THR A 306 15.84 -2.46 8.88
N HIS A 307 15.18 -2.17 7.74
CA HIS A 307 15.80 -1.38 6.67
C HIS A 307 16.22 0.00 7.17
N ALA A 308 15.53 0.57 8.15
CA ALA A 308 15.86 1.86 8.74
C ALA A 308 17.26 1.90 9.36
N GLU A 309 17.60 0.87 10.13
CA GLU A 309 18.93 0.74 10.75
C GLU A 309 20.02 0.58 9.68
N VAL A 310 19.79 -0.30 8.70
CA VAL A 310 20.73 -0.56 7.60
C VAL A 310 21.01 0.72 6.81
N VAL A 311 19.97 1.46 6.42
CA VAL A 311 20.09 2.71 5.68
C VAL A 311 20.88 3.75 6.47
N MET A 312 20.55 3.97 7.76
CA MET A 312 21.23 5.00 8.54
C MET A 312 22.68 4.64 8.86
N GLN A 313 22.98 3.35 9.02
CA GLN A 313 24.37 2.88 9.13
C GLN A 313 25.15 3.13 7.83
N SER A 314 24.54 2.86 6.68
CA SER A 314 25.16 3.10 5.38
C SER A 314 25.42 4.59 5.15
N ILE A 315 24.45 5.46 5.43
CA ILE A 315 24.62 6.93 5.31
C ILE A 315 25.74 7.46 6.23
N LYS A 316 25.90 6.87 7.41
CA LYS A 316 26.88 7.31 8.38
C LYS A 316 28.32 6.88 8.03
N ASN A 317 28.46 5.79 7.28
CA ASN A 317 29.76 5.20 6.92
C ASN A 317 30.25 5.63 5.53
N GLY A 318 29.43 6.25 4.72
CA GLY A 318 29.75 6.82 3.41
C GLY A 318 29.98 8.31 3.51
#